data_c2a21f42e528ff36b416dc096c156553
#
_entry.id   c2a21f42e528ff36b416dc096c156553
#
_cell.length_a   1.000
_cell.length_b   1.000
_cell.length_c   1.000
_cell.angle_alpha   90.00
_cell.angle_beta   90.00
_cell.angle_gamma   90.00
#
_symmetry.space_group_name_H-M   'P 1'
#
loop_
_entity.id
_entity.type
_entity.pdbx_description
1 polymer ?
#
loop_
_entity_poly.entity_id
_entity_poly.type
_entity_poly.pdbx_seq_one_letter_code
_entity_poly.pdbx_strand_id
1 'polypeptide(L)'
;AIPVGAKILIHALGIVNNPELKIVETQEFVYINKTLSEGEDIEISTVDGERYIRGRKDENSPWESYLRYFDLDSSWLQIPVGTVTIGFATYESKGVQDDTYKNMNINVSYHEKIFNLEDE
;
A
#
# COMPACT_ATOMS: atom_id res chain seq x y z
N ALA A 1 10.40 5.30 -20.23
CA ALA A 1 9.42 4.83 -19.23
C ALA A 1 9.14 5.94 -18.24
N ILE A 2 7.95 5.95 -17.66
CA ILE A 2 7.52 6.95 -16.69
C ILE A 2 7.08 6.22 -15.40
N PRO A 3 7.15 6.90 -14.25
CA PRO A 3 6.63 6.32 -13.02
C PRO A 3 5.15 5.95 -13.17
N VAL A 4 4.74 4.85 -12.55
CA VAL A 4 3.38 4.34 -12.64
C VAL A 4 2.81 4.08 -11.25
N GLY A 5 1.50 4.18 -11.12
CA GLY A 5 0.82 3.80 -9.91
C GLY A 5 0.76 2.30 -9.73
N ALA A 6 0.39 1.87 -8.54
CA ALA A 6 0.37 0.46 -8.16
C ALA A 6 -0.92 0.11 -7.43
N LYS A 7 -1.24 -1.17 -7.42
CA LYS A 7 -2.27 -1.73 -6.53
C LYS A 7 -1.56 -2.55 -5.47
N ILE A 8 -1.85 -2.26 -4.23
CA ILE A 8 -1.22 -2.88 -3.07
C ILE A 8 -2.30 -3.57 -2.26
N LEU A 9 -2.16 -4.87 -2.08
CA LEU A 9 -3.08 -5.64 -1.25
C LEU A 9 -2.35 -6.06 0.01
N ILE A 10 -2.91 -5.70 1.16
CA ILE A 10 -2.40 -6.12 2.46
C ILE A 10 -3.42 -7.05 3.08
N HIS A 11 -3.00 -8.27 3.40
CA HIS A 11 -3.82 -9.26 4.09
C HIS A 11 -3.25 -9.48 5.48
N ALA A 12 -4.10 -9.38 6.50
CA ALA A 12 -3.68 -9.56 7.88
C ALA A 12 -3.84 -11.02 8.31
N LEU A 13 -2.73 -11.65 8.68
CA LEU A 13 -2.71 -13.02 9.21
C LEU A 13 -2.87 -13.03 10.72
N GLY A 14 -2.88 -11.88 11.33
CA GLY A 14 -3.07 -11.62 12.75
C GLY A 14 -3.18 -10.11 12.90
N ILE A 15 -3.00 -9.60 14.10
CA ILE A 15 -3.08 -8.16 14.33
C ILE A 15 -1.96 -7.45 13.58
N VAL A 16 -2.31 -6.40 12.83
CA VAL A 16 -1.36 -5.53 12.10
C VAL A 16 -1.66 -4.10 12.49
N ASN A 17 -0.72 -3.45 13.15
CA ASN A 17 -0.90 -2.09 13.63
C ASN A 17 -0.34 -1.07 12.64
N ASN A 18 -1.19 -0.15 12.19
CA ASN A 18 -0.80 1.03 11.42
C ASN A 18 0.28 0.74 10.36
N PRO A 19 -0.06 -0.02 9.32
CA PRO A 19 0.93 -0.41 8.31
C PRO A 19 1.41 0.75 7.46
N GLU A 20 2.69 0.71 7.10
CA GLU A 20 3.31 1.68 6.21
C GLU A 20 4.03 0.96 5.08
N LEU A 21 3.87 1.46 3.87
CA LEU A 21 4.67 1.10 2.71
C LEU A 21 5.48 2.31 2.28
N LYS A 22 6.74 2.09 1.94
CA LYS A 22 7.64 3.17 1.55
C LYS A 22 8.47 2.76 0.35
N ILE A 23 8.59 3.67 -0.61
CA ILE A 23 9.53 3.51 -1.72
C ILE A 23 10.82 4.21 -1.29
N VAL A 24 11.87 3.42 -1.09
CA VAL A 24 13.12 3.94 -0.53
C VAL A 24 13.74 4.99 -1.45
N GLU A 25 13.73 4.76 -2.76
CA GLU A 25 14.37 5.64 -3.73
C GLU A 25 13.76 7.04 -3.79
N THR A 26 12.45 7.15 -3.60
CA THR A 26 11.74 8.43 -3.68
C THR A 26 11.35 8.97 -2.32
N GLN A 27 11.42 8.16 -1.27
CA GLN A 27 10.96 8.47 0.08
C GLN A 27 9.45 8.71 0.17
N GLU A 28 8.70 8.39 -0.89
CA GLU A 28 7.24 8.39 -0.83
C GLU A 28 6.76 7.25 0.05
N PHE A 29 5.68 7.48 0.79
CA PHE A 29 5.12 6.45 1.66
C PHE A 29 3.60 6.56 1.73
N VAL A 30 2.98 5.42 2.11
CA VAL A 30 1.58 5.34 2.49
C VAL A 30 1.52 4.82 3.90
N TYR A 31 0.85 5.55 4.77
CA TYR A 31 0.67 5.18 6.18
C TYR A 31 -0.83 5.07 6.45
N ILE A 32 -1.25 3.91 6.96
CA ILE A 32 -2.66 3.64 7.25
C ILE A 32 -2.86 3.66 8.76
N ASN A 33 -3.60 4.63 9.25
CA ASN A 33 -3.89 4.81 10.68
C ASN A 33 -5.01 3.86 11.11
N LYS A 34 -4.73 2.57 11.12
CA LYS A 34 -5.71 1.56 11.53
C LYS A 34 -5.02 0.28 11.99
N THR A 35 -5.56 -0.31 13.02
CA THR A 35 -5.17 -1.66 13.42
C THR A 35 -6.06 -2.65 12.68
N LEU A 36 -5.43 -3.56 11.93
CA LEU A 36 -6.13 -4.62 11.22
C LEU A 36 -6.26 -5.84 12.10
N SER A 37 -7.43 -6.48 12.00
CA SER A 37 -7.69 -7.76 12.68
C SER A 37 -7.33 -8.91 11.75
N GLU A 38 -7.16 -10.09 12.31
CA GLU A 38 -6.92 -11.30 11.53
C GLU A 38 -8.00 -11.48 10.45
N GLY A 39 -7.58 -11.72 9.22
CA GLY A 39 -8.48 -11.91 8.08
C GLY A 39 -8.85 -10.65 7.34
N GLU A 40 -8.53 -9.49 7.90
CA GLU A 40 -8.86 -8.20 7.29
C GLU A 40 -7.96 -7.92 6.08
N ASP A 41 -8.54 -7.34 5.03
CA ASP A 41 -7.82 -6.96 3.82
C ASP A 41 -7.91 -5.45 3.62
N ILE A 42 -6.81 -4.86 3.15
CA ILE A 42 -6.79 -3.49 2.63
C ILE A 42 -6.22 -3.52 1.23
N GLU A 43 -6.90 -2.83 0.32
CA GLU A 43 -6.39 -2.63 -1.03
C GLU A 43 -6.21 -1.13 -1.26
N ILE A 44 -5.00 -0.77 -1.69
CA ILE A 44 -4.63 0.61 -1.99
C ILE A 44 -4.33 0.68 -3.47
N SER A 45 -5.04 1.57 -4.19
CA SER A 45 -4.72 1.83 -5.59
C SER A 45 -4.18 3.25 -5.71
N THR A 46 -2.97 3.37 -6.23
CA THR A 46 -2.36 4.66 -6.52
C THR A 46 -2.33 4.92 -8.02
N VAL A 47 -3.04 4.12 -8.79
CA VAL A 47 -3.14 4.25 -10.25
C VAL A 47 -3.87 5.55 -10.56
N ASP A 48 -3.27 6.33 -11.46
CA ASP A 48 -3.86 7.62 -11.86
C ASP A 48 -5.26 7.41 -12.45
N GLY A 49 -6.22 8.18 -11.94
CA GLY A 49 -7.63 8.04 -12.32
C GLY A 49 -8.38 6.92 -11.61
N GLU A 50 -7.69 6.10 -10.81
CA GLU A 50 -8.30 4.99 -10.08
C GLU A 50 -7.79 4.92 -8.64
N ARG A 51 -7.56 6.08 -8.02
CA ARG A 51 -7.01 6.14 -6.67
C ARG A 51 -8.08 5.86 -5.63
N TYR A 52 -7.80 4.89 -4.76
CA TYR A 52 -8.71 4.57 -3.67
C TYR A 52 -7.98 3.80 -2.57
N ILE A 53 -8.59 3.77 -1.40
CA ILE A 53 -8.20 2.89 -0.31
C ILE A 53 -9.49 2.24 0.17
N ARG A 54 -9.54 0.92 0.11
CA ARG A 54 -10.71 0.17 0.55
C ARG A 54 -10.28 -1.02 1.39
N GLY A 55 -11.19 -1.46 2.24
CA GLY A 55 -10.91 -2.60 3.10
C GLY A 55 -12.15 -3.45 3.30
N ARG A 56 -11.92 -4.63 3.84
CA ARG A 56 -13.01 -5.55 4.22
C ARG A 56 -12.56 -6.37 5.41
N LYS A 57 -13.51 -6.75 6.24
CA LYS A 57 -13.22 -7.50 7.48
C LYS A 57 -12.69 -8.91 7.20
N ASP A 58 -13.14 -9.52 6.11
CA ASP A 58 -12.71 -10.84 5.68
C ASP A 58 -13.07 -11.02 4.20
N GLU A 59 -12.69 -12.16 3.62
CA GLU A 59 -12.91 -12.41 2.19
C GLU A 59 -14.39 -12.52 1.81
N ASN A 60 -15.28 -12.70 2.79
CA ASN A 60 -16.72 -12.83 2.54
C ASN A 60 -17.46 -11.52 2.81
N SER A 61 -16.78 -10.49 3.28
CA SER A 61 -17.38 -9.20 3.58
C SER A 61 -17.26 -8.26 2.38
N PRO A 62 -18.19 -7.31 2.23
CA PRO A 62 -18.09 -6.33 1.13
C PRO A 62 -16.93 -5.37 1.37
N TRP A 63 -16.38 -4.88 0.27
CA TRP A 63 -15.38 -3.81 0.34
C TRP A 63 -16.04 -2.50 0.77
N GLU A 64 -15.36 -1.74 1.59
CA GLU A 64 -15.80 -0.40 1.99
C GLU A 64 -14.62 0.56 1.94
N SER A 65 -14.92 1.85 1.91
CA SER A 65 -13.85 2.85 1.86
C SER A 65 -13.09 2.92 3.17
N TYR A 66 -11.76 2.85 3.08
CA TYR A 66 -10.85 3.07 4.20
C TYR A 66 -10.04 4.37 4.01
N LEU A 67 -10.51 5.24 3.13
CA LEU A 67 -9.80 6.50 2.83
C LEU A 67 -9.58 7.35 4.09
N ARG A 68 -10.49 7.27 5.04
CA ARG A 68 -10.38 8.03 6.30
C ARG A 68 -9.16 7.64 7.15
N TYR A 69 -8.58 6.46 6.87
CA TYR A 69 -7.39 6.00 7.60
C TYR A 69 -6.07 6.39 6.91
N PHE A 70 -6.16 6.96 5.72
CA PHE A 70 -5.01 7.40 4.95
C PHE A 70 -4.41 8.61 5.65
N ASP A 71 -3.13 8.48 6.08
CA ASP A 71 -2.47 9.58 6.78
C ASP A 71 -2.26 10.77 5.84
N LEU A 72 -2.47 11.98 6.36
CA LEU A 72 -2.40 13.20 5.55
C LEU A 72 -1.02 13.45 4.95
N ASP A 73 0.03 12.91 5.57
CA ASP A 73 1.39 13.06 5.06
C ASP A 73 1.73 12.01 4.00
N SER A 74 0.81 11.08 3.75
CA SER A 74 1.03 10.02 2.77
C SER A 74 0.96 10.54 1.34
N SER A 75 1.60 9.81 0.42
CA SER A 75 1.56 10.09 -1.01
C SER A 75 0.88 8.95 -1.75
N TRP A 76 0.29 9.27 -2.91
CA TRP A 76 -0.17 8.24 -3.83
C TRP A 76 1.04 7.70 -4.58
N LEU A 77 1.64 6.66 -4.03
CA LEU A 77 2.93 6.12 -4.47
C LEU A 77 3.01 5.92 -5.98
N GLN A 78 4.13 6.31 -6.57
CA GLN A 78 4.43 6.06 -7.97
C GLN A 78 5.69 5.21 -8.05
N ILE A 79 5.60 4.09 -8.74
CA ILE A 79 6.76 3.20 -8.92
C ILE A 79 7.71 3.86 -9.91
N PRO A 80 8.93 4.22 -9.48
CA PRO A 80 9.87 4.88 -10.37
C PRO A 80 10.45 3.91 -11.39
N VAL A 81 11.08 4.47 -12.40
CA VAL A 81 11.79 3.69 -13.42
C VAL A 81 13.07 3.13 -12.79
N GLY A 82 13.41 1.90 -13.13
CA GLY A 82 14.63 1.26 -12.67
C GLY A 82 14.42 0.38 -11.46
N THR A 83 15.45 0.21 -10.67
CA THR A 83 15.39 -0.61 -9.46
C THR A 83 14.59 0.08 -8.37
N VAL A 84 13.67 -0.66 -7.77
CA VAL A 84 12.80 -0.16 -6.72
C VAL A 84 12.96 -1.02 -5.48
N THR A 85 13.16 -0.35 -4.35
CA THR A 85 13.19 -1.03 -3.05
C THR A 85 11.95 -0.58 -2.29
N ILE A 86 11.11 -1.54 -1.93
CA ILE A 86 9.89 -1.27 -1.16
C ILE A 86 10.11 -1.77 0.26
N GLY A 87 10.06 -0.84 1.21
CA GLY A 87 10.11 -1.17 2.62
C GLY A 87 8.72 -1.11 3.21
N PHE A 88 8.47 -1.93 4.23
CA PHE A 88 7.21 -1.89 4.95
C PHE A 88 7.47 -2.05 6.43
N ALA A 89 6.63 -1.41 7.22
CA ALA A 89 6.75 -1.39 8.68
C ALA A 89 5.37 -1.28 9.30
N THR A 90 5.30 -1.55 10.58
CA THR A 90 4.09 -1.36 11.37
C THR A 90 4.46 -0.58 12.62
N TYR A 91 3.47 0.09 13.22
CA TYR A 91 3.72 1.02 14.29
C TYR A 91 2.71 0.86 15.41
N GLU A 92 3.19 0.74 16.63
CA GLU A 92 2.34 0.80 17.82
C GLU A 92 1.65 2.16 17.89
N SER A 93 2.41 3.21 17.59
CA SER A 93 1.92 4.57 17.45
C SER A 93 2.87 5.30 16.49
N LYS A 94 2.50 6.49 16.05
CA LYS A 94 3.29 7.21 15.06
C LYS A 94 4.73 7.42 15.56
N GLY A 95 5.69 6.95 14.79
CA GLY A 95 7.09 7.03 15.14
C GLY A 95 7.62 5.91 16.04
N VAL A 96 6.74 5.01 16.50
CA VAL A 96 7.13 3.89 17.37
C VAL A 96 6.84 2.58 16.65
N GLN A 97 7.86 1.98 16.05
CA GLN A 97 7.72 0.73 15.31
C GLN A 97 7.42 -0.44 16.25
N ASP A 98 6.67 -1.41 15.74
CA ASP A 98 6.43 -2.67 16.41
C ASP A 98 6.75 -3.85 15.48
N ASP A 99 6.42 -5.06 15.90
CA ASP A 99 6.74 -6.25 15.11
C ASP A 99 5.51 -6.90 14.47
N THR A 100 4.37 -6.23 14.44
CA THR A 100 3.15 -6.80 13.85
C THR A 100 3.27 -6.93 12.32
N TYR A 101 4.32 -6.35 11.71
CA TYR A 101 4.60 -6.55 10.29
C TYR A 101 4.74 -8.03 9.94
N LYS A 102 5.08 -8.87 10.91
CA LYS A 102 5.20 -10.32 10.72
C LYS A 102 3.86 -10.97 10.33
N ASN A 103 2.76 -10.31 10.65
CA ASN A 103 1.42 -10.79 10.35
C ASN A 103 0.88 -10.23 9.03
N MET A 104 1.71 -9.53 8.29
CA MET A 104 1.29 -8.83 7.08
C MET A 104 1.74 -9.60 5.84
N ASN A 105 0.78 -9.92 4.98
CA ASN A 105 1.04 -10.50 3.67
C ASN A 105 0.74 -9.42 2.65
N ILE A 106 1.74 -9.02 1.85
CA ILE A 106 1.62 -7.90 0.93
C ILE A 106 1.83 -8.36 -0.50
N ASN A 107 0.96 -7.90 -1.38
CA ASN A 107 1.09 -8.10 -2.81
C ASN A 107 1.06 -6.75 -3.51
N VAL A 108 2.09 -6.45 -4.28
CA VAL A 108 2.18 -5.19 -5.04
C VAL A 108 2.16 -5.54 -6.52
N SER A 109 1.23 -4.94 -7.25
CA SER A 109 1.14 -5.13 -8.69
C SER A 109 1.08 -3.76 -9.38
N TYR A 110 1.70 -3.69 -10.57
CA TYR A 110 1.69 -2.48 -11.36
C TYR A 110 1.89 -2.85 -12.82
N HIS A 111 1.44 -1.95 -13.70
CA HIS A 111 1.66 -2.11 -15.12
C HIS A 111 2.74 -1.14 -15.57
N GLU A 112 3.81 -1.66 -16.12
CA GLU A 112 4.80 -0.85 -16.77
C GLU A 112 4.22 -0.36 -18.09
N LYS A 113 4.17 0.95 -18.30
CA LYS A 113 3.69 1.50 -19.56
C LYS A 113 4.79 1.43 -20.59
N ILE A 114 4.56 0.67 -21.67
CA ILE A 114 5.47 0.52 -22.80
C ILE A 114 5.01 1.46 -23.90
N PHE A 115 5.90 2.33 -24.33
CA PHE A 115 5.59 3.27 -25.39
C PHE A 115 6.30 2.82 -26.66
N ASN A 116 5.79 2.59 -27.18
CA ASN A 116 6.20 2.24 -28.02
C ASN A 116 6.40 2.29 -28.92
N LEU A 117 6.26 2.01 -28.43
CA LEU A 117 6.53 1.85 -28.77
C LEU A 117 7.03 1.79 -29.43
N GLU A 118 6.94 1.76 -29.35
CA GLU A 118 7.42 1.67 -29.25
C GLU A 118 7.98 1.80 -29.39
N ASP A 119 7.74 2.01 -29.77
CA ASP A 119 8.31 2.27 -29.33
C ASP A 119 8.89 2.39 -29.34
N GLU A 120 8.75 2.46 -29.64
CA GLU A 120 9.27 2.70 -29.15
C GLU A 120 9.70 2.87 -29.22
#